data_c11c17588cb6cbd2dcb2f77c24ac6a56
#
_entry.id   c11c17588cb6cbd2dcb2f77c24ac6a56
#
_cell.length_a   1.000
_cell.length_b   1.000
_cell.length_c   1.000
_cell.angle_alpha   90.00
_cell.angle_beta   90.00
_cell.angle_gamma   90.00
#
_symmetry.space_group_name_H-M   'P 1'
#
loop_
_entity.id
_entity.type
_entity.pdbx_description
1 polymer ?
#
loop_
_entity_poly.entity_id
_entity_poly.type
_entity_poly.pdbx_seq_one_letter_code
_entity_poly.pdbx_strand_id
1 'polypeptide(L)'
;MSRSPERAAAILVTVALMVGSGQTARADPTTPPGTAPADATFTVEDLVFPIEDIVPETESMDGTESESKRGGEITVGLTSDVLFALDKAVLTPQARQRLQRVVAKVQAESAGGAVRIEGHTDDQGGDAYNDALSLKRAQAVRQALQEKLPDVTFQATGYGERRPKLPNIVQGKPVKENRARNRRVEIVFNAKQ
;
A
#
# COMPACT_ATOMS: atom_id res chain seq x y z
N MET A 1 -22.92 50.04 -12.57
CA MET A 1 -23.58 49.81 -13.88
C MET A 1 -22.76 48.77 -14.63
N SER A 2 -23.41 47.84 -15.22
CA SER A 2 -22.98 46.77 -16.15
C SER A 2 -22.37 45.52 -15.52
N ARG A 3 -23.21 44.54 -15.31
CA ARG A 3 -22.90 43.13 -15.06
C ARG A 3 -22.70 42.45 -16.39
N SER A 4 -21.58 41.68 -16.53
CA SER A 4 -21.41 40.72 -17.62
C SER A 4 -21.62 39.32 -17.08
N PRO A 5 -22.39 38.43 -17.71
CA PRO A 5 -22.64 37.07 -17.24
C PRO A 5 -21.56 36.12 -17.77
N GLU A 6 -20.95 35.38 -16.88
CA GLU A 6 -20.12 34.24 -17.24
C GLU A 6 -20.95 33.13 -17.90
N ARG A 7 -20.53 32.74 -19.07
CA ARG A 7 -21.13 31.64 -19.85
C ARG A 7 -20.54 30.32 -19.35
N ALA A 8 -21.35 29.58 -18.62
CA ALA A 8 -21.09 28.18 -18.35
C ALA A 8 -21.23 27.37 -19.64
N ALA A 9 -20.13 26.81 -20.13
CA ALA A 9 -20.13 25.86 -21.23
C ALA A 9 -20.46 24.48 -20.69
N ALA A 10 -21.71 24.03 -20.89
CA ALA A 10 -22.10 22.66 -20.65
C ALA A 10 -21.58 21.77 -21.78
N ILE A 11 -20.65 20.89 -21.48
CA ILE A 11 -20.20 19.84 -22.39
C ILE A 11 -21.23 18.72 -22.33
N LEU A 12 -22.03 18.63 -23.38
CA LEU A 12 -23.01 17.56 -23.57
C LEU A 12 -22.26 16.36 -24.20
N VAL A 13 -21.96 15.36 -23.38
CA VAL A 13 -21.46 14.07 -23.89
C VAL A 13 -22.64 13.25 -24.35
N THR A 14 -22.89 13.22 -25.65
CA THR A 14 -23.86 12.32 -26.28
C THR A 14 -23.23 10.94 -26.39
N VAL A 15 -23.62 10.01 -25.53
CA VAL A 15 -23.35 8.59 -25.67
C VAL A 15 -24.32 8.04 -26.72
N ALA A 16 -23.85 7.80 -27.93
CA ALA A 16 -24.61 7.09 -28.95
C ALA A 16 -24.66 5.60 -28.58
N LEU A 17 -25.82 5.18 -28.09
CA LEU A 17 -26.12 3.75 -27.86
C LEU A 17 -26.37 3.11 -29.22
N MET A 18 -25.38 2.42 -29.79
CA MET A 18 -25.57 1.52 -30.94
C MET A 18 -26.27 0.28 -30.42
N VAL A 19 -27.58 0.24 -30.64
CA VAL A 19 -28.35 -1.00 -30.50
C VAL A 19 -28.07 -1.86 -31.74
N GLY A 20 -27.06 -2.71 -31.61
CA GLY A 20 -26.84 -3.80 -32.56
C GLY A 20 -27.93 -4.83 -32.33
N SER A 21 -28.81 -5.00 -33.34
CA SER A 21 -29.77 -6.09 -33.43
C SER A 21 -29.04 -7.43 -33.44
N GLY A 22 -28.86 -8.00 -32.23
CA GLY A 22 -28.28 -9.32 -32.03
C GLY A 22 -29.26 -10.39 -32.60
N GLN A 23 -28.94 -10.91 -33.76
CA GLN A 23 -29.50 -12.19 -34.17
C GLN A 23 -28.92 -13.26 -33.25
N THR A 24 -29.75 -13.83 -32.39
CA THR A 24 -29.42 -15.01 -31.61
C THR A 24 -29.28 -16.18 -32.60
N ALA A 25 -28.06 -16.46 -33.02
CA ALA A 25 -27.73 -17.69 -33.69
C ALA A 25 -27.97 -18.84 -32.70
N ARG A 26 -29.04 -19.57 -32.92
CA ARG A 26 -29.33 -20.81 -32.20
C ARG A 26 -28.33 -21.84 -32.71
N ALA A 27 -27.32 -22.16 -31.93
CA ALA A 27 -26.35 -23.19 -32.27
C ALA A 27 -27.08 -24.54 -32.33
N ASP A 28 -27.06 -25.17 -33.50
CA ASP A 28 -27.51 -26.54 -33.68
C ASP A 28 -26.43 -27.48 -33.13
N PRO A 29 -26.74 -28.34 -32.15
CA PRO A 29 -25.74 -29.16 -31.48
C PRO A 29 -25.15 -30.28 -32.37
N THR A 30 -25.59 -30.38 -33.63
CA THR A 30 -25.14 -31.43 -34.58
C THR A 30 -24.12 -30.96 -35.62
N THR A 31 -23.76 -29.66 -35.61
CA THR A 31 -22.72 -29.17 -36.55
C THR A 31 -21.35 -29.30 -35.88
N PRO A 32 -20.41 -30.08 -36.41
CA PRO A 32 -19.04 -30.10 -35.90
C PRO A 32 -18.43 -28.70 -36.05
N PRO A 33 -17.56 -28.26 -35.13
CA PRO A 33 -16.94 -26.97 -35.23
C PRO A 33 -16.24 -26.83 -36.57
N GLY A 34 -16.69 -25.85 -37.38
CA GLY A 34 -16.15 -25.61 -38.71
C GLY A 34 -14.62 -25.43 -38.61
N THR A 35 -13.92 -26.22 -39.42
CA THR A 35 -12.47 -26.07 -39.62
C THR A 35 -12.22 -24.64 -40.12
N ALA A 36 -11.39 -23.88 -39.41
CA ALA A 36 -11.02 -22.55 -39.88
C ALA A 36 -10.44 -22.61 -41.29
N PRO A 37 -10.74 -21.65 -42.19
CA PRO A 37 -10.16 -21.63 -43.53
C PRO A 37 -8.63 -21.71 -43.45
N ALA A 38 -8.01 -22.45 -44.37
CA ALA A 38 -6.56 -22.68 -44.34
C ALA A 38 -5.71 -21.41 -44.56
N ASP A 39 -6.36 -20.29 -44.89
CA ASP A 39 -5.76 -18.97 -45.11
C ASP A 39 -6.16 -17.95 -44.05
N ALA A 40 -6.77 -18.38 -42.94
CA ALA A 40 -7.08 -17.49 -41.82
C ALA A 40 -5.78 -17.02 -41.15
N THR A 41 -5.37 -15.79 -41.43
CA THR A 41 -4.29 -15.11 -40.70
C THR A 41 -4.85 -14.60 -39.38
N PHE A 42 -4.43 -15.21 -38.29
CA PHE A 42 -4.70 -14.69 -36.96
C PHE A 42 -3.60 -13.69 -36.58
N THR A 43 -3.97 -12.46 -36.34
CA THR A 43 -3.05 -11.50 -35.70
C THR A 43 -2.92 -11.90 -34.22
N VAL A 44 -1.77 -12.47 -33.88
CA VAL A 44 -1.44 -12.64 -32.45
C VAL A 44 -1.08 -11.26 -31.93
N GLU A 45 -2.01 -10.62 -31.23
CA GLU A 45 -1.63 -9.47 -30.40
C GLU A 45 -0.76 -10.02 -29.28
N ASP A 46 0.45 -9.50 -29.16
CA ASP A 46 1.32 -9.77 -28.02
C ASP A 46 0.61 -9.26 -26.76
N LEU A 47 -0.03 -10.16 -26.03
CA LEU A 47 -0.56 -9.91 -24.71
C LEU A 47 0.63 -9.70 -23.77
N VAL A 48 1.13 -8.49 -23.73
CA VAL A 48 2.09 -8.08 -22.70
C VAL A 48 1.33 -7.90 -21.40
N PHE A 49 1.28 -8.95 -20.59
CA PHE A 49 0.84 -8.81 -19.21
C PHE A 49 1.88 -7.98 -18.48
N PRO A 50 1.49 -6.89 -17.80
CA PRO A 50 2.41 -6.23 -16.89
C PRO A 50 2.82 -7.25 -15.83
N ILE A 51 4.10 -7.63 -15.81
CA ILE A 51 4.66 -8.43 -14.73
C ILE A 51 4.71 -7.48 -13.54
N GLU A 52 3.71 -7.55 -12.67
CA GLU A 52 3.83 -6.93 -11.36
C GLU A 52 4.92 -7.69 -10.61
N ASP A 53 5.97 -6.98 -10.19
CA ASP A 53 7.02 -7.54 -9.35
C ASP A 53 6.40 -8.18 -8.11
N ILE A 54 6.46 -9.50 -8.01
CA ILE A 54 6.05 -10.20 -6.79
C ILE A 54 7.08 -9.83 -5.73
N VAL A 55 6.68 -8.96 -4.80
CA VAL A 55 7.49 -8.64 -3.64
C VAL A 55 7.24 -9.71 -2.59
N PRO A 56 8.23 -10.56 -2.30
CA PRO A 56 8.08 -11.52 -1.22
C PRO A 56 7.93 -10.75 0.09
N GLU A 57 6.84 -11.00 0.78
CA GLU A 57 6.60 -10.48 2.13
C GLU A 57 6.51 -11.65 3.10
N THR A 58 7.27 -11.58 4.17
CA THR A 58 7.19 -12.51 5.29
C THR A 58 6.43 -11.82 6.41
N GLU A 59 5.42 -12.47 6.95
CA GLU A 59 4.62 -11.97 8.07
C GLU A 59 4.75 -12.91 9.28
N SER A 60 4.82 -12.34 10.48
CA SER A 60 4.78 -13.12 11.71
C SER A 60 3.41 -13.80 11.87
N MET A 61 3.38 -14.96 12.54
CA MET A 61 2.15 -15.75 12.75
C MET A 61 1.02 -14.97 13.42
N ASP A 62 1.36 -13.96 14.22
CA ASP A 62 0.40 -13.07 14.90
C ASP A 62 0.05 -11.81 14.07
N GLY A 63 0.59 -11.68 12.85
CA GLY A 63 0.34 -10.55 11.95
C GLY A 63 0.86 -9.21 12.45
N THR A 64 1.71 -9.19 13.48
CA THR A 64 2.18 -7.97 14.12
C THR A 64 3.47 -7.39 13.55
N GLU A 65 4.23 -8.23 12.83
CA GLU A 65 5.48 -7.86 12.18
C GLU A 65 5.48 -8.39 10.75
N SER A 66 5.91 -7.58 9.80
CA SER A 66 6.09 -7.98 8.41
C SER A 66 7.43 -7.50 7.89
N GLU A 67 7.97 -8.23 6.93
CA GLU A 67 9.21 -7.89 6.24
C GLU A 67 9.05 -8.10 4.76
N SER A 68 9.48 -7.12 3.98
CA SER A 68 9.55 -7.24 2.53
C SER A 68 10.88 -6.71 2.01
N LYS A 69 11.34 -7.27 0.88
CA LYS A 69 12.55 -6.84 0.20
C LYS A 69 12.24 -6.58 -1.27
N ARG A 70 12.47 -5.34 -1.70
CA ARG A 70 12.24 -4.91 -3.08
C ARG A 70 13.41 -4.05 -3.56
N GLY A 71 14.00 -4.39 -4.72
CA GLY A 71 15.02 -3.55 -5.36
C GLY A 71 16.22 -3.20 -4.48
N GLY A 72 16.60 -4.08 -3.53
CA GLY A 72 17.68 -3.81 -2.58
C GLY A 72 17.27 -2.98 -1.36
N GLU A 73 15.98 -2.65 -1.21
CA GLU A 73 15.42 -2.00 -0.03
C GLU A 73 14.71 -3.03 0.86
N ILE A 74 14.94 -2.97 2.17
CA ILE A 74 14.25 -3.76 3.18
C ILE A 74 13.27 -2.87 3.90
N THR A 75 12.02 -3.33 4.01
CA THR A 75 10.98 -2.70 4.82
C THR A 75 10.57 -3.64 5.93
N VAL A 76 10.71 -3.20 7.18
CA VAL A 76 10.21 -3.89 8.37
C VAL A 76 8.99 -3.14 8.88
N GLY A 77 7.83 -3.76 8.80
CA GLY A 77 6.55 -3.23 9.28
C GLY A 77 6.21 -3.76 10.66
N LEU A 78 5.85 -2.87 11.60
CA LEU A 78 5.36 -3.22 12.92
C LEU A 78 4.00 -2.59 13.15
N THR A 79 2.99 -3.38 13.55
CA THR A 79 1.67 -2.82 13.83
C THR A 79 1.71 -1.87 15.03
N SER A 80 0.94 -0.78 14.97
CA SER A 80 0.91 0.21 16.06
C SER A 80 0.38 -0.37 17.36
N ASP A 81 -0.48 -1.38 17.29
CA ASP A 81 -1.12 -1.99 18.47
C ASP A 81 -0.11 -2.73 19.37
N VAL A 82 1.01 -3.20 18.80
CA VAL A 82 2.10 -3.80 19.60
C VAL A 82 3.14 -2.78 20.04
N LEU A 83 3.23 -1.64 19.35
CA LEU A 83 4.20 -0.60 19.69
C LEU A 83 3.67 0.36 20.73
N PHE A 84 2.38 0.71 20.68
CA PHE A 84 1.78 1.79 21.45
C PHE A 84 0.48 1.33 22.12
N ALA A 85 0.13 1.96 23.23
CA ALA A 85 -1.24 1.90 23.72
C ALA A 85 -2.19 2.67 22.79
N LEU A 86 -3.48 2.36 22.86
CA LEU A 86 -4.53 3.00 22.05
C LEU A 86 -4.38 4.52 22.07
N ASP A 87 -4.40 5.15 20.91
CA ASP A 87 -4.26 6.60 20.70
C ASP A 87 -3.01 7.25 21.34
N LYS A 88 -2.01 6.45 21.67
CA LYS A 88 -0.74 6.94 22.22
C LYS A 88 0.38 6.85 21.19
N ALA A 89 1.45 7.61 21.47
CA ALA A 89 2.72 7.56 20.77
C ALA A 89 3.89 7.26 21.74
N VAL A 90 3.56 6.67 22.91
CA VAL A 90 4.56 6.24 23.90
C VAL A 90 4.78 4.75 23.75
N LEU A 91 6.02 4.35 23.53
CA LEU A 91 6.40 2.95 23.32
C LEU A 91 6.18 2.12 24.59
N THR A 92 5.56 0.97 24.42
CA THR A 92 5.38 -0.03 25.47
C THR A 92 6.71 -0.73 25.80
N PRO A 93 6.85 -1.41 26.95
CA PRO A 93 8.03 -2.23 27.23
C PRO A 93 8.25 -3.34 26.19
N GLN A 94 7.17 -3.99 25.72
CA GLN A 94 7.25 -5.00 24.67
C GLN A 94 7.70 -4.41 23.32
N ALA A 95 7.26 -3.19 22.99
CA ALA A 95 7.72 -2.49 21.80
C ALA A 95 9.24 -2.34 21.78
N ARG A 96 9.84 -2.00 22.92
CA ARG A 96 11.30 -1.85 23.04
C ARG A 96 12.05 -3.14 22.75
N GLN A 97 11.54 -4.29 23.17
CA GLN A 97 12.11 -5.61 22.83
C GLN A 97 12.02 -5.91 21.32
N ARG A 98 10.89 -5.59 20.69
CA ARG A 98 10.73 -5.74 19.22
C ARG A 98 11.70 -4.83 18.47
N LEU A 99 11.84 -3.57 18.89
CA LEU A 99 12.78 -2.64 18.29
C LEU A 99 14.26 -3.07 18.45
N GLN A 100 14.62 -3.85 19.47
CA GLN A 100 15.96 -4.44 19.57
C GLN A 100 16.25 -5.40 18.42
N ARG A 101 15.26 -6.18 17.95
CA ARG A 101 15.44 -7.04 16.76
C ARG A 101 15.64 -6.21 15.49
N VAL A 102 14.89 -5.11 15.37
CA VAL A 102 15.07 -4.17 14.26
C VAL A 102 16.47 -3.55 14.28
N VAL A 103 16.96 -3.15 15.45
CA VAL A 103 18.35 -2.65 15.63
C VAL A 103 19.36 -3.67 15.12
N ALA A 104 19.26 -4.93 15.58
CA ALA A 104 20.14 -6.00 15.14
C ALA A 104 20.09 -6.22 13.61
N LYS A 105 18.88 -6.14 13.03
CA LYS A 105 18.69 -6.27 11.59
C LYS A 105 19.30 -5.10 10.82
N VAL A 106 19.08 -3.87 11.23
CA VAL A 106 19.70 -2.69 10.60
C VAL A 106 21.24 -2.78 10.66
N GLN A 107 21.80 -3.20 11.80
CA GLN A 107 23.27 -3.41 11.93
C GLN A 107 23.82 -4.49 11.00
N ALA A 108 23.08 -5.60 10.86
CA ALA A 108 23.50 -6.73 10.06
C ALA A 108 23.37 -6.47 8.55
N GLU A 109 22.26 -5.90 8.13
CA GLU A 109 21.84 -5.89 6.73
C GLU A 109 21.85 -4.51 6.07
N SER A 110 21.95 -3.38 6.81
CA SER A 110 21.96 -2.06 6.17
C SER A 110 23.26 -1.80 5.42
N ALA A 111 23.13 -1.35 4.17
CA ALA A 111 24.24 -0.85 3.35
C ALA A 111 24.74 0.55 3.77
N GLY A 112 24.13 1.15 4.80
CA GLY A 112 24.34 2.54 5.17
C GLY A 112 23.31 3.48 4.52
N GLY A 113 23.53 4.78 4.68
CA GLY A 113 22.57 5.80 4.28
C GLY A 113 21.51 6.07 5.35
N ALA A 114 20.49 6.84 5.00
CA ALA A 114 19.41 7.18 5.93
C ALA A 114 18.41 6.04 6.05
N VAL A 115 18.07 5.70 7.29
CA VAL A 115 16.94 4.81 7.61
C VAL A 115 15.68 5.64 7.74
N ARG A 116 14.64 5.34 6.95
CA ARG A 116 13.35 6.03 7.00
C ARG A 116 12.42 5.31 7.96
N ILE A 117 11.69 6.09 8.74
CA ILE A 117 10.67 5.61 9.66
C ILE A 117 9.36 6.26 9.26
N GLU A 118 8.44 5.47 8.79
CA GLU A 118 7.20 5.91 8.18
C GLU A 118 6.01 5.47 9.04
N GLY A 119 5.25 6.46 9.55
CA GLY A 119 4.07 6.21 10.38
C GLY A 119 2.79 6.26 9.55
N HIS A 120 1.87 5.34 9.83
CA HIS A 120 0.59 5.21 9.16
C HIS A 120 -0.55 5.01 10.14
N THR A 121 -1.76 5.43 9.75
CA THR A 121 -3.02 5.18 10.47
C THR A 121 -3.99 4.40 9.57
N ASP A 122 -5.11 4.02 10.14
CA ASP A 122 -6.30 3.65 9.38
C ASP A 122 -7.11 4.90 9.01
N ASP A 123 -8.31 4.72 8.44
CA ASP A 123 -9.24 5.76 8.00
C ASP A 123 -10.14 6.29 9.12
N GLN A 124 -9.85 6.00 10.37
CA GLN A 124 -10.63 6.50 11.50
C GLN A 124 -10.03 7.81 12.05
N GLY A 125 -10.86 8.82 12.18
CA GLY A 125 -10.47 10.15 12.60
C GLY A 125 -10.37 11.15 11.44
N GLY A 126 -9.93 12.36 11.73
CA GLY A 126 -9.71 13.37 10.70
C GLY A 126 -8.24 13.39 10.23
N ASP A 127 -8.01 13.79 8.98
CA ASP A 127 -6.70 13.80 8.33
C ASP A 127 -5.60 14.47 9.16
N ALA A 128 -5.89 15.68 9.67
CA ALA A 128 -4.92 16.44 10.49
C ALA A 128 -4.53 15.70 11.79
N TYR A 129 -5.48 14.99 12.40
CA TYR A 129 -5.22 14.17 13.57
C TYR A 129 -4.37 12.95 13.20
N ASN A 130 -4.72 12.24 12.14
CA ASN A 130 -4.01 11.07 11.64
C ASN A 130 -2.58 11.42 11.21
N ASP A 131 -2.38 12.57 10.55
CA ASP A 131 -1.06 13.08 10.20
C ASP A 131 -0.20 13.34 11.44
N ALA A 132 -0.75 14.04 12.42
CA ALA A 132 -0.04 14.35 13.65
C ALA A 132 0.27 13.10 14.48
N LEU A 133 -0.67 12.14 14.57
CA LEU A 133 -0.50 10.91 15.33
C LEU A 133 0.56 10.00 14.69
N SER A 134 0.47 9.80 13.37
CA SER A 134 1.43 8.99 12.62
C SER A 134 2.86 9.54 12.70
N LEU A 135 3.02 10.87 12.59
CA LEU A 135 4.31 11.52 12.75
C LEU A 135 4.87 11.35 14.17
N LYS A 136 4.05 11.56 15.21
CA LYS A 136 4.49 11.37 16.61
C LYS A 136 4.93 9.92 16.86
N ARG A 137 4.26 8.94 16.31
CA ARG A 137 4.62 7.50 16.39
C ARG A 137 5.94 7.21 15.68
N ALA A 138 6.12 7.72 14.48
CA ALA A 138 7.39 7.61 13.75
C ALA A 138 8.55 8.26 14.52
N GLN A 139 8.34 9.42 15.12
CA GLN A 139 9.34 10.11 15.95
C GLN A 139 9.70 9.32 17.20
N ALA A 140 8.73 8.69 17.87
CA ALA A 140 8.99 7.87 19.05
C ALA A 140 9.84 6.63 18.71
N VAL A 141 9.56 5.97 17.58
CA VAL A 141 10.38 4.85 17.08
C VAL A 141 11.77 5.36 16.69
N ARG A 142 11.86 6.48 15.97
CA ARG A 142 13.15 7.11 15.63
C ARG A 142 14.01 7.33 16.85
N GLN A 143 13.46 7.93 17.89
CA GLN A 143 14.21 8.21 19.12
C GLN A 143 14.74 6.91 19.75
N ALA A 144 13.92 5.88 19.85
CA ALA A 144 14.32 4.61 20.44
C ALA A 144 15.41 3.89 19.62
N LEU A 145 15.38 4.00 18.29
CA LEU A 145 16.44 3.45 17.43
C LEU A 145 17.72 4.28 17.48
N GLN A 146 17.61 5.62 17.50
CA GLN A 146 18.75 6.53 17.58
C GLN A 146 19.55 6.36 18.87
N GLU A 147 18.90 6.03 20.00
CA GLU A 147 19.58 5.71 21.27
C GLU A 147 20.47 4.46 21.17
N LYS A 148 20.16 3.54 20.27
CA LYS A 148 20.89 2.28 20.07
C LYS A 148 21.87 2.32 18.89
N LEU A 149 21.62 3.18 17.94
CA LEU A 149 22.39 3.35 16.70
C LEU A 149 22.72 4.83 16.48
N PRO A 150 23.60 5.43 17.32
CA PRO A 150 23.88 6.87 17.30
C PRO A 150 24.50 7.34 15.97
N ASP A 151 25.24 6.45 15.29
CA ASP A 151 25.94 6.75 14.03
C ASP A 151 25.06 6.60 12.77
N VAL A 152 23.80 6.14 12.96
CA VAL A 152 22.85 5.97 11.85
C VAL A 152 21.98 7.21 11.73
N THR A 153 21.84 7.72 10.52
CA THR A 153 20.90 8.81 10.23
C THR A 153 19.48 8.27 10.10
N PHE A 154 18.57 8.77 10.91
CA PHE A 154 17.16 8.41 10.88
C PHE A 154 16.29 9.59 10.46
N GLN A 155 15.31 9.31 9.55
CA GLN A 155 14.29 10.26 9.13
C GLN A 155 12.91 9.74 9.52
N ALA A 156 12.08 10.58 10.14
CA ALA A 156 10.71 10.21 10.54
C ALA A 156 9.70 11.01 9.73
N THR A 157 8.71 10.30 9.16
CA THR A 157 7.63 10.89 8.37
C THR A 157 6.29 10.29 8.81
N GLY A 158 5.24 11.11 8.91
CA GLY A 158 3.87 10.66 9.12
C GLY A 158 3.07 10.79 7.82
N TYR A 159 2.44 9.72 7.42
CA TYR A 159 1.59 9.68 6.22
C TYR A 159 0.09 9.68 6.54
N GLY A 160 -0.28 9.61 7.84
CA GLY A 160 -1.68 9.45 8.20
C GLY A 160 -2.28 8.23 7.52
N GLU A 161 -3.48 8.38 6.97
CA GLU A 161 -4.20 7.34 6.25
C GLU A 161 -3.93 7.28 4.74
N ARG A 162 -3.09 8.20 4.21
CA ARG A 162 -2.89 8.38 2.76
C ARG A 162 -2.19 7.22 2.05
N ARG A 163 -1.55 6.33 2.79
CA ARG A 163 -0.83 5.15 2.25
C ARG A 163 -1.30 3.87 2.94
N PRO A 164 -2.55 3.45 2.70
CA PRO A 164 -3.04 2.20 3.29
C PRO A 164 -2.31 1.01 2.65
N LYS A 165 -1.95 0.02 3.48
CA LYS A 165 -1.40 -1.26 3.01
C LYS A 165 -2.51 -2.14 2.42
N LEU A 166 -3.70 -2.05 3.01
CA LEU A 166 -4.89 -2.80 2.59
C LEU A 166 -6.10 -1.87 2.56
N PRO A 167 -7.10 -2.13 1.71
CA PRO A 167 -8.33 -1.34 1.69
C PRO A 167 -9.05 -1.35 3.05
N ASN A 168 -9.28 -0.19 3.64
CA ASN A 168 -10.02 -0.07 4.90
C ASN A 168 -11.50 -0.49 4.76
N ILE A 169 -12.04 -0.34 3.54
CA ILE A 169 -13.42 -0.65 3.19
C ILE A 169 -13.41 -1.61 1.99
N VAL A 170 -14.11 -2.73 2.09
CA VAL A 170 -14.30 -3.70 1.01
C VAL A 170 -15.79 -3.90 0.78
N GLN A 171 -16.25 -3.72 -0.45
CA GLN A 171 -17.68 -3.80 -0.82
C GLN A 171 -18.59 -2.93 0.08
N GLY A 172 -18.12 -1.73 0.40
CA GLY A 172 -18.86 -0.76 1.25
C GLY A 172 -18.86 -1.09 2.75
N LYS A 173 -18.15 -2.15 3.18
CA LYS A 173 -18.06 -2.55 4.59
C LYS A 173 -16.66 -2.32 5.15
N PRO A 174 -16.53 -1.75 6.36
CA PRO A 174 -15.24 -1.58 7.01
C PRO A 174 -14.65 -2.94 7.41
N VAL A 175 -13.36 -3.14 7.14
CA VAL A 175 -12.62 -4.37 7.46
C VAL A 175 -11.66 -4.08 8.61
N LYS A 176 -11.96 -4.59 9.80
CA LYS A 176 -11.20 -4.31 11.03
C LYS A 176 -9.75 -4.81 10.95
N GLU A 177 -9.55 -5.96 10.36
CA GLU A 177 -8.25 -6.61 10.17
C GLU A 177 -7.35 -5.76 9.26
N ASN A 178 -7.90 -5.22 8.18
CA ASN A 178 -7.17 -4.34 7.27
C ASN A 178 -6.79 -3.02 7.98
N ARG A 179 -7.71 -2.45 8.77
CA ARG A 179 -7.45 -1.26 9.58
C ARG A 179 -6.32 -1.51 10.58
N ALA A 180 -6.30 -2.66 11.26
CA ALA A 180 -5.23 -3.02 12.17
C ALA A 180 -3.86 -3.09 11.47
N ARG A 181 -3.79 -3.62 10.25
CA ARG A 181 -2.58 -3.67 9.43
C ARG A 181 -2.18 -2.31 8.87
N ASN A 182 -3.15 -1.42 8.64
CA ASN A 182 -2.89 -0.05 8.20
C ASN A 182 -2.31 0.81 9.33
N ARG A 183 -2.70 0.58 10.59
CA ARG A 183 -2.08 1.21 11.77
C ARG A 183 -0.71 0.59 12.03
N ARG A 184 0.34 1.10 11.40
CA ARG A 184 1.69 0.54 11.44
C ARG A 184 2.77 1.62 11.44
N VAL A 185 3.98 1.22 11.80
CA VAL A 185 5.21 1.96 11.53
C VAL A 185 6.11 1.07 10.68
N GLU A 186 6.60 1.61 9.59
CA GLU A 186 7.57 0.96 8.71
C GLU A 186 8.96 1.53 8.93
N ILE A 187 9.97 0.66 8.99
CA ILE A 187 11.38 1.01 9.06
C ILE A 187 12.01 0.53 7.75
N VAL A 188 12.49 1.47 6.95
CA VAL A 188 12.91 1.25 5.58
C VAL A 188 14.38 1.62 5.41
N PHE A 189 15.19 0.71 4.89
CA PHE A 189 16.62 0.91 4.69
C PHE A 189 17.15 0.12 3.51
N ASN A 190 18.27 0.58 2.94
CA ASN A 190 18.93 -0.13 1.85
C ASN A 190 19.70 -1.36 2.38
N ALA A 191 19.51 -2.50 1.73
CA ALA A 191 20.20 -3.76 2.05
C ALA A 191 21.63 -3.78 1.51
N LYS A 192 22.53 -4.42 2.22
CA LYS A 192 23.82 -4.86 1.68
C LYS A 192 23.58 -5.80 0.50
N GLN A 193 24.33 -5.62 -0.57
CA GLN A 193 24.36 -6.53 -1.73
C GLN A 193 25.29 -7.72 -1.44
#